data_51896fc4376269c96524cc93240bcac3
#
_entry.id   51896fc4376269c96524cc93240bcac3
#
_cell.length_a   1.000
_cell.length_b   1.000
_cell.length_c   1.000
_cell.angle_alpha   90.00
_cell.angle_beta   90.00
_cell.angle_gamma   90.00
#
_symmetry.space_group_name_H-M   'P 1'
#
loop_
_entity.id
_entity.type
_entity.pdbx_description
1 polymer ?
#
loop_
_entity_poly.entity_id
_entity_poly.type
_entity_poly.pdbx_seq_one_letter_code
_entity_poly.pdbx_strand_id
1 'polypeptide(L)'
;MSARSAAERDTLADLTAFQRDLLWALSHEDRQKGLSLKAELADYYGEELNHSRLYQNLDKLVERDLLTKQTRDKRTNEYRLTESARRALEARRAWQVGGDA
;
A
#
# COMPACT_ATOMS: atom_id res chain seq x y z
N MET A 1 17.66 23.11 9.83
CA MET A 1 16.76 22.02 9.48
C MET A 1 17.50 20.99 8.66
N SER A 2 17.49 19.76 9.09
CA SER A 2 18.20 18.73 8.35
C SER A 2 17.33 18.21 7.21
N ALA A 3 17.93 18.07 6.05
CA ALA A 3 17.25 17.47 4.92
C ALA A 3 17.25 15.95 5.12
N ARG A 4 16.14 15.32 4.79
CA ARG A 4 16.10 13.87 4.79
C ARG A 4 16.92 13.36 3.63
N SER A 5 17.61 12.24 3.84
CA SER A 5 18.29 11.57 2.75
C SER A 5 17.26 11.02 1.76
N ALA A 6 17.72 10.68 0.57
CA ALA A 6 16.83 10.08 -0.42
C ALA A 6 16.17 8.81 0.12
N ALA A 7 16.90 8.04 0.94
CA ALA A 7 16.36 6.81 1.51
C ALA A 7 15.30 7.06 2.58
N GLU A 8 15.33 8.22 3.21
CA GLU A 8 14.38 8.58 4.25
C GLU A 8 13.19 9.36 3.72
N ARG A 9 13.25 9.80 2.48
CA ARG A 9 12.14 10.50 1.89
C ARG A 9 10.94 9.58 1.84
N ASP A 10 9.83 10.22 2.00
CA ASP A 10 8.56 9.54 1.94
C ASP A 10 8.37 8.92 0.55
N THR A 11 8.64 7.63 0.44
CA THR A 11 8.43 6.92 -0.81
C THR A 11 6.98 6.95 -1.24
N LEU A 12 6.07 7.25 -0.31
CA LEU A 12 4.66 7.37 -0.63
C LEU A 12 4.36 8.63 -1.42
N ALA A 13 5.23 9.63 -1.35
CA ALA A 13 5.04 10.87 -2.09
C ALA A 13 4.98 10.66 -3.60
N ASP A 14 5.70 9.63 -4.09
CA ASP A 14 5.74 9.32 -5.51
C ASP A 14 4.59 8.44 -5.97
N LEU A 15 3.80 7.94 -5.06
CA LEU A 15 2.72 7.04 -5.39
C LEU A 15 1.45 7.80 -5.73
N THR A 16 0.59 7.17 -6.53
CA THR A 16 -0.74 7.71 -6.75
C THR A 16 -1.57 7.56 -5.47
N ALA A 17 -2.65 8.32 -5.38
CA ALA A 17 -3.56 8.19 -4.24
C ALA A 17 -4.09 6.76 -4.13
N PHE A 18 -4.42 6.14 -5.26
CA PHE A 18 -4.92 4.78 -5.27
C PHE A 18 -3.89 3.80 -4.70
N GLN A 19 -2.63 3.96 -5.09
CA GLN A 19 -1.55 3.10 -4.57
C GLN A 19 -1.38 3.29 -3.06
N ARG A 20 -1.45 4.53 -2.58
CA ARG A 20 -1.37 4.80 -1.15
C ARG A 20 -2.54 4.15 -0.41
N ASP A 21 -3.74 4.24 -0.99
CA ASP A 21 -4.91 3.66 -0.35
C ASP A 21 -4.81 2.13 -0.28
N LEU A 22 -4.19 1.50 -1.28
CA LEU A 22 -3.93 0.07 -1.24
C LEU A 22 -3.04 -0.28 -0.05
N LEU A 23 -2.00 0.50 0.19
CA LEU A 23 -1.11 0.27 1.32
C LEU A 23 -1.83 0.48 2.65
N TRP A 24 -2.65 1.52 2.76
CA TRP A 24 -3.42 1.75 3.98
C TRP A 24 -4.41 0.62 4.24
N ALA A 25 -5.09 0.14 3.20
CA ALA A 25 -6.01 -0.98 3.35
C ALA A 25 -5.27 -2.23 3.86
N LEU A 26 -4.08 -2.46 3.32
CA LEU A 26 -3.26 -3.58 3.77
C LEU A 26 -2.76 -3.43 5.21
N SER A 27 -2.72 -2.21 5.71
CA SER A 27 -2.29 -1.99 7.09
C SER A 27 -3.33 -2.47 8.10
N HIS A 28 -4.56 -2.71 7.65
CA HIS A 28 -5.63 -3.14 8.54
C HIS A 28 -5.52 -4.62 8.92
N GLU A 29 -4.86 -5.41 8.10
CA GLU A 29 -4.66 -6.83 8.38
C GLU A 29 -3.24 -7.22 7.95
N ASP A 30 -2.69 -8.22 8.61
CA ASP A 30 -1.32 -8.63 8.36
C ASP A 30 -1.11 -9.09 6.91
N ARG A 31 -2.10 -9.75 6.34
CA ARG A 31 -2.07 -10.18 4.94
C ARG A 31 -3.48 -10.24 4.40
N GLN A 32 -3.63 -9.92 3.13
CA GLN A 32 -4.94 -9.94 2.50
C GLN A 32 -4.87 -10.47 1.08
N LYS A 33 -5.94 -11.12 0.68
CA LYS A 33 -6.11 -11.53 -0.71
C LYS A 33 -6.47 -10.31 -1.57
N GLY A 34 -6.10 -10.36 -2.84
CA GLY A 34 -6.43 -9.27 -3.76
C GLY A 34 -7.92 -8.97 -3.80
N LEU A 35 -8.77 -9.99 -3.78
CA LEU A 35 -10.21 -9.78 -3.79
C LEU A 35 -10.73 -9.10 -2.53
N SER A 36 -10.09 -9.36 -1.39
CA SER A 36 -10.46 -8.66 -0.14
C SER A 36 -10.12 -7.19 -0.23
N LEU A 37 -8.96 -6.87 -0.78
CA LEU A 37 -8.56 -5.48 -1.01
C LEU A 37 -9.50 -4.78 -1.97
N LYS A 38 -9.90 -5.47 -3.03
CA LYS A 38 -10.83 -4.94 -4.00
C LYS A 38 -12.15 -4.56 -3.33
N ALA A 39 -12.68 -5.46 -2.50
CA ALA A 39 -13.93 -5.23 -1.82
C ALA A 39 -13.83 -4.06 -0.83
N GLU A 40 -12.75 -4.01 -0.07
CA GLU A 40 -12.55 -2.94 0.90
C GLU A 40 -12.47 -1.57 0.23
N LEU A 41 -11.71 -1.44 -0.85
CA LEU A 41 -11.58 -0.17 -1.53
C LEU A 41 -12.81 0.20 -2.33
N ALA A 42 -13.51 -0.78 -2.91
CA ALA A 42 -14.78 -0.51 -3.58
C ALA A 42 -15.78 0.08 -2.60
N ASP A 43 -15.81 -0.46 -1.39
CA ASP A 43 -16.69 0.05 -0.34
C ASP A 43 -16.29 1.48 0.05
N TYR A 44 -15.01 1.71 0.23
CA TYR A 44 -14.50 3.02 0.63
C TYR A 44 -14.79 4.10 -0.42
N TYR A 45 -14.58 3.76 -1.70
CA TYR A 45 -14.81 4.73 -2.78
C TYR A 45 -16.27 4.84 -3.19
N GLY A 46 -17.08 3.86 -2.81
CA GLY A 46 -18.50 3.84 -3.21
C GLY A 46 -18.70 3.48 -4.67
N GLU A 47 -17.76 2.76 -5.26
CA GLU A 47 -17.87 2.33 -6.66
C GLU A 47 -17.05 1.07 -6.89
N GLU A 48 -17.38 0.35 -7.96
CA GLU A 48 -16.62 -0.84 -8.32
C GLU A 48 -15.23 -0.47 -8.80
N LEU A 49 -14.27 -1.32 -8.48
CA LEU A 49 -12.91 -1.16 -8.95
C LEU A 49 -12.66 -2.00 -10.19
N ASN A 50 -11.92 -1.44 -11.12
CA ASN A 50 -11.46 -2.18 -12.28
C ASN A 50 -10.45 -3.24 -11.83
N HIS A 51 -10.71 -4.48 -12.17
CA HIS A 51 -9.89 -5.61 -11.77
C HIS A 51 -8.44 -5.48 -12.26
N SER A 52 -8.26 -5.14 -13.52
CA SER A 52 -6.93 -4.99 -14.10
C SER A 52 -6.15 -3.86 -13.45
N ARG A 53 -6.81 -2.74 -13.18
CA ARG A 53 -6.19 -1.61 -12.52
C ARG A 53 -5.69 -2.00 -11.14
N LEU A 54 -6.51 -2.73 -10.39
CA LEU A 54 -6.13 -3.19 -9.07
C LEU A 54 -4.86 -4.01 -9.12
N TYR A 55 -4.84 -5.05 -9.95
CA TYR A 55 -3.71 -5.97 -9.97
C TYR A 55 -2.46 -5.36 -10.59
N GLN A 56 -2.59 -4.48 -11.56
CA GLN A 56 -1.46 -3.75 -12.11
C GLN A 56 -0.80 -2.88 -11.03
N ASN A 57 -1.60 -2.25 -10.20
CA ASN A 57 -1.06 -1.42 -9.13
C ASN A 57 -0.46 -2.24 -7.99
N LEU A 58 -1.06 -3.37 -7.67
CA LEU A 58 -0.46 -4.28 -6.70
C LEU A 58 0.91 -4.76 -7.19
N ASP A 59 1.03 -5.10 -8.46
CA ASP A 59 2.30 -5.53 -9.03
C ASP A 59 3.35 -4.43 -8.98
N LYS A 60 2.95 -3.19 -9.26
CA LYS A 60 3.88 -2.05 -9.16
C LYS A 60 4.39 -1.87 -7.74
N LEU A 61 3.52 -2.06 -6.75
CA LEU A 61 3.94 -1.94 -5.36
C LEU A 61 4.87 -3.08 -4.95
N VAL A 62 4.66 -4.28 -5.49
CA VAL A 62 5.58 -5.39 -5.29
C VAL A 62 6.94 -5.06 -5.89
N GLU A 63 6.97 -4.52 -7.10
CA GLU A 63 8.22 -4.12 -7.76
C GLU A 63 8.99 -3.06 -6.97
N ARG A 64 8.27 -2.20 -6.26
CA ARG A 64 8.88 -1.17 -5.42
C ARG A 64 9.28 -1.67 -4.03
N ASP A 65 9.11 -2.95 -3.80
CA ASP A 65 9.42 -3.56 -2.51
C ASP A 65 8.60 -3.00 -1.34
N LEU A 66 7.39 -2.57 -1.65
CA LEU A 66 6.45 -2.12 -0.64
C LEU A 66 5.46 -3.21 -0.25
N LEU A 67 5.29 -4.19 -1.11
CA LEU A 67 4.46 -5.36 -0.85
C LEU A 67 5.24 -6.62 -1.15
N THR A 68 4.91 -7.69 -0.43
CA THR A 68 5.27 -9.04 -0.84
C THR A 68 4.01 -9.73 -1.33
N LYS A 69 4.19 -10.64 -2.26
CA LYS A 69 3.11 -11.40 -2.86
C LYS A 69 3.41 -12.87 -2.66
N GLN A 70 2.46 -13.58 -2.10
CA GLN A 70 2.62 -15.01 -1.87
C GLN A 70 1.44 -15.75 -2.50
N THR A 71 1.75 -16.74 -3.30
CA THR A 71 0.72 -17.57 -3.90
C THR A 71 0.29 -18.62 -2.89
N ARG A 72 -1.00 -18.61 -2.53
CA ARG A 72 -1.56 -19.58 -1.58
C ARG A 72 -1.95 -20.86 -2.29
N ASP A 73 -2.51 -20.72 -3.48
CA ASP A 73 -2.89 -21.84 -4.32
C ASP A 73 -2.83 -21.35 -5.77
N LYS A 74 -3.31 -22.15 -6.70
CA LYS A 74 -3.17 -21.85 -8.13
C LYS A 74 -3.81 -20.55 -8.57
N ARG A 75 -4.72 -19.98 -7.79
CA ARG A 75 -5.50 -18.81 -8.21
C ARG A 75 -5.53 -17.70 -7.19
N THR A 76 -4.98 -17.93 -6.01
CA THR A 76 -5.10 -16.98 -4.92
C THR A 76 -3.75 -16.45 -4.52
N ASN A 77 -3.58 -15.14 -4.62
CA ASN A 77 -2.41 -14.45 -4.12
C ASN A 77 -2.76 -13.66 -2.89
N GLU A 78 -1.88 -13.70 -1.92
CA GLU A 78 -1.98 -12.86 -0.73
C GLU A 78 -0.89 -11.82 -0.76
N TYR A 79 -1.21 -10.65 -0.26
CA TYR A 79 -0.30 -9.51 -0.22
C TYR A 79 -0.10 -9.08 1.21
N ARG A 80 1.10 -8.65 1.53
CA ARG A 80 1.36 -8.06 2.84
C ARG A 80 2.39 -6.94 2.70
N LEU A 81 2.32 -6.00 3.63
CA LEU A 81 3.26 -4.89 3.66
C LEU A 81 4.66 -5.38 4.02
N THR A 82 5.65 -4.79 3.36
CA THR A 82 7.03 -4.98 3.78
C THR A 82 7.30 -4.11 4.99
N GLU A 83 8.40 -4.36 5.67
CA GLU A 83 8.84 -3.50 6.78
C GLU A 83 9.04 -2.06 6.30
N SER A 84 9.60 -1.92 5.11
CA SER A 84 9.80 -0.61 4.49
C SER A 84 8.48 0.13 4.30
N ALA A 85 7.45 -0.58 3.83
CA ALA A 85 6.13 0.02 3.65
C ALA A 85 5.52 0.43 4.99
N ARG A 86 5.68 -0.39 6.03
CA ARG A 86 5.16 -0.06 7.35
C ARG A 86 5.77 1.23 7.88
N ARG A 87 7.08 1.37 7.73
CA ARG A 87 7.78 2.58 8.15
C ARG A 87 7.34 3.80 7.33
N ALA A 88 7.13 3.61 6.05
CA ALA A 88 6.68 4.71 5.18
C ALA A 88 5.27 5.17 5.57
N LEU A 89 4.38 4.25 5.88
CA LEU A 89 3.04 4.60 6.32
C LEU A 89 3.06 5.32 7.66
N GLU A 90 3.91 4.89 8.58
CA GLU A 90 4.06 5.54 9.87
C GLU A 90 4.53 6.99 9.70
N ALA A 91 5.53 7.20 8.85
CA ALA A 91 6.04 8.53 8.55
C ALA A 91 4.97 9.40 7.89
N ARG A 92 4.20 8.83 6.99
CA ARG A 92 3.11 9.55 6.33
C ARG A 92 2.04 9.96 7.32
N ARG A 93 1.69 9.06 8.22
CA ARG A 93 0.69 9.34 9.23
C ARG A 93 1.14 10.50 10.13
N ALA A 94 2.38 10.47 10.58
CA ALA A 94 2.93 11.53 11.42
C ALA A 94 2.90 12.87 10.67
N TRP A 95 3.29 12.86 9.42
CA TRP A 95 3.27 14.08 8.60
C TRP A 95 1.86 14.62 8.43
N GLN A 96 0.89 13.74 8.18
CA GLN A 96 -0.50 14.14 7.94
C GLN A 96 -1.15 14.79 9.16
N VAL A 97 -0.78 14.35 10.34
CA VAL A 97 -1.36 14.94 11.57
C VAL A 97 -0.57 16.15 12.04
N GLY A 98 0.48 16.53 11.32
CA GLY A 98 1.26 17.70 11.68
C GLY A 98 2.15 17.49 12.87
N GLY A 99 2.38 16.23 13.23
CA GLY A 99 3.24 15.93 14.37
C GLY A 99 4.71 15.98 13.99
N ASP A 100 5.52 16.29 14.95
CA ASP A 100 6.95 16.13 14.82
C ASP A 100 7.25 14.68 15.04
N ALA A 101 7.71 14.07 14.04
CA ALA A 101 8.09 12.69 14.18
C ALA A 101 9.30 12.56 15.07
#